data_bd20e45c029c0807f491a02d7c503777
#
_entry.id   bd20e45c029c0807f491a02d7c503777
#
_cell.length_a   1.000
_cell.length_b   1.000
_cell.length_c   1.000
_cell.angle_alpha   90.00
_cell.angle_beta   90.00
_cell.angle_gamma   90.00
#
_symmetry.space_group_name_H-M   'P 1'
#
loop_
_entity.id
_entity.type
_entity.pdbx_description
1 polymer ?
#
loop_
_entity_poly.entity_id
_entity_poly.type
_entity_poly.pdbx_seq_one_letter_code
_entity_poly.pdbx_strand_id
1 'polypeptide(L)'
;MRAAIFCMFLGLTGAAFAESHEDTITSHGISAFGELKYLPDFPHFDYVNPDAPKGGTMSFRGFLASQTFDSLNQFILAGEPAQGLGLIYDSLLVRAYDEADAVYGLLAEKLEYPEDRSWVVFTLRDNAVFADGEPVTASDVVWTIRTLQTDGSPNYRIALEDVASVEALSDREVRFEFAEDVATRDLISEVGQMPVLPEHYYQTVDFTRSTLEPPLGSGPYLVDKVDAGRQIVYCRNPDYWAAALPVNVGAYNFDCFRYEYFADNTAAFEALKAGVYLFHEEFFSALWATAYDFPALEKGWVKREVLDDGRPSGAQGFWFNMRLPKFQDRRVREAIGMMFNFEWSNETLFYGSYARLDSFWENAPMQAEGMLEGEELAVLETYRDQLPETVFTEPAFVPPVSTTSKTDRRLVRAANALLEEAGWTIGDDGLRRNADGEVLSIEFIDDGPAFERIVLPFAENLKLLGIDARFELIDSAELEQRQEDFEYDVYVARFILPLSPSLELRILFSSESANTPGTFNLTGLADPVVDALIEEIIGAGTRAEMEVRVKALDRVLRDRMIWVPNWYKGAHWVAFWDVFGRPEIKPAYDRGINYWWWDEARYEKLRAEGAL
;
A
#
# COMPACT_ATOMS: atom_id res chain seq x y z
N MET A 1 -1.25 4.25 95.44
CA MET A 1 -1.82 3.46 94.38
C MET A 1 -1.61 4.23 93.05
N ARG A 2 -0.67 3.80 92.21
CA ARG A 2 -0.21 4.52 91.02
C ARG A 2 -0.77 3.79 89.80
N ALA A 3 -1.55 4.52 88.96
CA ALA A 3 -2.01 4.06 87.71
C ALA A 3 -0.97 4.36 86.61
N ALA A 4 -0.52 3.33 85.89
CA ALA A 4 0.39 3.46 84.77
C ALA A 4 -0.45 3.66 83.46
N ILE A 5 -0.19 4.76 82.74
CA ILE A 5 -0.74 5.05 81.41
C ILE A 5 0.23 4.46 80.40
N PHE A 6 -0.29 3.55 79.58
CA PHE A 6 0.43 2.95 78.42
C PHE A 6 0.07 3.73 77.17
N CYS A 7 1.00 4.52 76.65
CA CYS A 7 0.84 5.18 75.33
C CYS A 7 1.23 4.21 74.24
N MET A 8 0.25 3.86 73.38
CA MET A 8 0.44 3.03 72.21
C MET A 8 0.77 3.96 71.00
N PHE A 9 2.03 3.91 70.54
CA PHE A 9 2.45 4.57 69.29
C PHE A 9 2.00 3.71 68.12
N LEU A 10 1.03 4.22 67.32
CA LEU A 10 0.76 3.70 65.97
C LEU A 10 1.83 4.27 65.02
N GLY A 11 2.71 3.43 64.56
CA GLY A 11 3.59 3.73 63.45
C GLY A 11 2.78 3.65 62.13
N LEU A 12 2.57 4.76 61.46
CA LEU A 12 2.17 4.78 60.06
C LEU A 12 3.40 4.41 59.20
N THR A 13 3.44 3.19 58.70
CA THR A 13 4.32 2.82 57.59
C THR A 13 3.71 3.39 56.32
N GLY A 14 4.22 4.52 55.85
CA GLY A 14 3.96 5.01 54.50
C GLY A 14 4.57 4.00 53.52
N ALA A 15 3.72 3.32 52.76
CA ALA A 15 4.15 2.62 51.58
C ALA A 15 4.55 3.70 50.57
N ALA A 16 5.84 3.89 50.37
CA ALA A 16 6.34 4.59 49.22
C ALA A 16 5.98 3.69 47.99
N PHE A 17 5.03 4.12 47.20
CA PHE A 17 4.92 3.63 45.83
C PHE A 17 6.23 4.05 45.15
N ALA A 18 7.10 3.11 44.85
CA ALA A 18 8.14 3.32 43.87
C ALA A 18 7.44 3.51 42.52
N GLU A 19 7.39 4.73 42.05
CA GLU A 19 7.20 4.95 40.62
C GLU A 19 8.34 4.20 39.93
N SER A 20 8.00 3.13 39.24
CA SER A 20 8.90 2.53 38.27
C SER A 20 9.11 3.62 37.20
N HIS A 21 10.29 4.24 37.17
CA HIS A 21 10.73 4.96 35.98
C HIS A 21 10.85 3.89 34.90
N GLU A 22 9.82 3.72 34.11
CA GLU A 22 9.97 3.08 32.80
C GLU A 22 10.98 3.91 32.03
N ASP A 23 12.01 3.26 31.50
CA ASP A 23 13.00 3.91 30.65
C ASP A 23 12.30 4.40 29.39
N THR A 24 12.05 5.72 29.29
CA THR A 24 11.40 6.35 28.15
C THR A 24 12.45 6.73 27.10
N ILE A 25 12.12 6.46 25.85
CA ILE A 25 12.90 6.86 24.68
C ILE A 25 12.39 8.21 24.20
N THR A 26 13.30 9.18 24.04
CA THR A 26 12.99 10.48 23.40
C THR A 26 13.64 10.50 22.02
N SER A 27 12.85 10.81 20.98
CA SER A 27 13.33 10.81 19.60
C SER A 27 12.71 11.93 18.77
N HIS A 28 13.32 12.24 17.61
CA HIS A 28 12.85 13.19 16.60
C HIS A 28 12.13 12.49 15.43
N GLY A 29 12.04 11.17 15.49
CA GLY A 29 11.40 10.31 14.50
C GLY A 29 11.31 8.89 15.04
N ILE A 30 10.68 7.99 14.28
CA ILE A 30 10.56 6.59 14.63
C ILE A 30 10.55 5.73 13.36
N SER A 31 11.06 4.50 13.48
CA SER A 31 10.88 3.43 12.50
C SER A 31 10.37 2.17 13.20
N ALA A 32 9.91 1.19 12.45
CA ALA A 32 9.43 -0.07 13.00
C ALA A 32 10.45 -0.72 13.96
N PHE A 33 11.75 -0.64 13.66
CA PHE A 33 12.82 -1.27 14.43
C PHE A 33 13.77 -0.28 15.14
N GLY A 34 13.42 1.01 15.19
CA GLY A 34 14.21 2.04 15.88
C GLY A 34 15.44 2.54 15.10
N GLU A 35 15.67 2.09 13.89
CA GLU A 35 16.75 2.54 13.02
C GLU A 35 16.35 3.80 12.26
N LEU A 36 17.06 4.90 12.46
CA LEU A 36 16.85 6.17 11.75
C LEU A 36 18.11 6.56 10.99
N LYS A 37 17.99 6.77 9.68
CA LYS A 37 19.09 7.23 8.82
C LYS A 37 19.51 8.65 9.13
N TYR A 38 18.53 9.53 9.39
CA TYR A 38 18.76 10.94 9.60
C TYR A 38 18.85 11.27 11.09
N LEU A 39 19.94 11.94 11.48
CA LEU A 39 20.17 12.38 12.85
C LEU A 39 19.27 13.59 13.22
N PRO A 40 19.08 13.91 14.52
CA PRO A 40 18.18 14.99 14.94
C PRO A 40 18.42 16.37 14.29
N ASP A 41 19.66 16.64 13.89
CA ASP A 41 20.10 17.91 13.29
C ASP A 41 20.37 17.82 11.78
N PHE A 42 19.79 16.82 11.08
CA PHE A 42 19.96 16.69 9.64
C PHE A 42 19.44 17.96 8.93
N PRO A 43 20.13 18.43 7.85
CA PRO A 43 19.75 19.65 7.16
C PRO A 43 18.58 19.47 6.18
N HIS A 44 18.48 18.31 5.57
CA HIS A 44 17.46 17.91 4.60
C HIS A 44 17.61 16.42 4.27
N PHE A 45 16.64 15.82 3.62
CA PHE A 45 16.75 14.47 3.07
C PHE A 45 17.79 14.39 1.94
N ASP A 46 18.45 13.25 1.78
CA ASP A 46 19.53 13.07 0.78
C ASP A 46 19.05 13.12 -0.68
N TYR A 47 17.78 12.85 -0.90
CA TYR A 47 17.15 12.76 -2.22
C TYR A 47 16.53 14.08 -2.71
N VAL A 48 16.83 15.21 -2.08
CA VAL A 48 16.31 16.53 -2.48
C VAL A 48 17.42 17.43 -3.03
N ASN A 49 17.04 18.48 -3.77
CA ASN A 49 17.90 19.60 -4.03
C ASN A 49 17.49 20.75 -3.09
N PRO A 50 18.30 21.09 -2.06
CA PRO A 50 17.95 22.13 -1.12
C PRO A 50 17.83 23.53 -1.77
N ASP A 51 18.50 23.74 -2.91
CA ASP A 51 18.49 24.98 -3.68
C ASP A 51 17.49 24.95 -4.85
N ALA A 52 16.55 23.99 -4.87
CA ALA A 52 15.54 23.88 -5.93
C ALA A 52 14.75 25.19 -6.06
N PRO A 53 14.67 25.77 -7.27
CA PRO A 53 13.90 27.00 -7.47
C PRO A 53 12.41 26.75 -7.25
N LYS A 54 11.73 27.75 -6.70
CA LYS A 54 10.27 27.74 -6.57
C LYS A 54 9.65 28.40 -7.79
N GLY A 55 8.59 27.82 -8.35
CA GLY A 55 7.89 28.41 -9.50
C GLY A 55 7.11 27.41 -10.33
N GLY A 56 6.30 27.90 -11.26
CA GLY A 56 5.57 27.13 -12.26
C GLY A 56 4.47 26.23 -11.73
N THR A 57 3.89 25.45 -12.63
CA THR A 57 2.75 24.58 -12.31
C THR A 57 3.06 23.14 -12.71
N MET A 58 3.00 22.23 -11.74
CA MET A 58 2.92 20.79 -12.01
C MET A 58 1.48 20.41 -12.29
N SER A 59 1.23 19.72 -13.39
CA SER A 59 -0.13 19.33 -13.74
C SER A 59 -0.22 17.85 -14.11
N PHE A 60 -1.31 17.22 -13.64
CA PHE A 60 -1.60 15.79 -13.74
C PHE A 60 -2.99 15.57 -14.34
N ARG A 61 -3.23 14.37 -14.81
CA ARG A 61 -4.60 13.86 -14.90
C ARG A 61 -5.11 13.48 -13.52
N GLY A 62 -6.42 13.52 -13.30
CA GLY A 62 -7.07 12.94 -12.14
C GLY A 62 -6.91 11.41 -12.07
N PHE A 63 -7.37 10.78 -11.00
CA PHE A 63 -7.25 9.33 -10.80
C PHE A 63 -7.83 8.53 -11.97
N LEU A 64 -7.21 7.36 -12.23
CA LEU A 64 -7.71 6.40 -13.22
C LEU A 64 -9.10 5.86 -12.88
N ALA A 65 -9.36 5.64 -11.60
CA ALA A 65 -10.62 5.10 -11.10
C ALA A 65 -11.75 6.14 -11.12
N SER A 66 -11.42 7.43 -10.86
CA SER A 66 -12.40 8.51 -10.78
C SER A 66 -12.28 9.43 -11.97
N GLN A 67 -13.32 9.47 -12.80
CA GLN A 67 -13.40 10.37 -13.97
C GLN A 67 -13.87 11.77 -13.60
N THR A 68 -14.21 12.00 -12.32
CA THR A 68 -14.82 13.23 -11.80
C THR A 68 -14.52 13.38 -10.32
N PHE A 69 -14.94 14.48 -9.70
CA PHE A 69 -15.01 14.68 -8.27
C PHE A 69 -16.18 15.59 -7.91
N ASP A 70 -16.75 15.42 -6.74
CA ASP A 70 -17.84 16.24 -6.21
C ASP A 70 -17.69 16.55 -4.70
N SER A 71 -16.51 16.23 -4.14
CA SER A 71 -16.19 16.46 -2.74
C SER A 71 -14.78 17.01 -2.55
N LEU A 72 -14.60 17.90 -1.56
CA LEU A 72 -13.32 18.30 -0.99
C LEU A 72 -13.12 17.75 0.42
N ASN A 73 -13.93 16.79 0.83
CA ASN A 73 -13.77 16.05 2.07
C ASN A 73 -13.33 14.61 1.76
N GLN A 74 -12.08 14.28 2.05
CA GLN A 74 -11.51 12.94 1.82
C GLN A 74 -11.65 12.00 3.02
N PHE A 75 -12.24 12.46 4.12
CA PHE A 75 -12.27 11.72 5.39
C PHE A 75 -13.53 10.89 5.58
N ILE A 76 -14.52 11.05 4.72
CA ILE A 76 -15.83 10.38 4.79
C ILE A 76 -16.10 9.58 3.51
N LEU A 77 -17.13 8.71 3.53
CA LEU A 77 -17.55 7.96 2.34
C LEU A 77 -18.43 8.77 1.38
N ALA A 78 -19.04 9.86 1.84
CA ALA A 78 -19.99 10.62 1.04
C ALA A 78 -19.26 11.49 -0.02
N GLY A 79 -19.58 11.28 -1.27
CA GLY A 79 -19.02 11.99 -2.41
C GLY A 79 -17.68 11.41 -2.90
N GLU A 80 -17.28 11.83 -4.10
CA GLU A 80 -16.01 11.44 -4.74
C GLU A 80 -14.97 12.52 -4.48
N PRO A 81 -13.94 12.28 -3.64
CA PRO A 81 -13.00 13.32 -3.23
C PRO A 81 -12.06 13.71 -4.37
N ALA A 82 -11.77 15.03 -4.46
CA ALA A 82 -10.76 15.54 -5.38
C ALA A 82 -9.36 15.00 -5.05
N GLN A 83 -8.57 14.73 -6.08
CA GLN A 83 -7.18 14.34 -5.91
C GLN A 83 -6.34 15.53 -5.42
N GLY A 84 -5.34 15.25 -4.55
CA GLY A 84 -4.39 16.25 -4.06
C GLY A 84 -4.78 16.91 -2.73
N LEU A 85 -5.92 16.56 -2.13
CA LEU A 85 -6.38 17.14 -0.85
C LEU A 85 -5.37 16.97 0.29
N GLY A 86 -4.52 15.93 0.27
CA GLY A 86 -3.45 15.76 1.25
C GLY A 86 -2.40 16.88 1.27
N LEU A 87 -2.32 17.71 0.22
CA LEU A 87 -1.43 18.89 0.17
C LEU A 87 -1.86 20.03 1.13
N ILE A 88 -3.09 19.98 1.64
CA ILE A 88 -3.67 21.02 2.51
C ILE A 88 -3.32 20.80 3.98
N TYR A 89 -2.97 19.57 4.36
CA TYR A 89 -2.84 19.16 5.75
C TYR A 89 -1.41 18.75 6.09
N ASP A 90 -0.98 19.09 7.30
CA ASP A 90 0.18 18.47 7.93
C ASP A 90 -0.24 17.36 8.90
N SER A 91 0.70 16.48 9.21
CA SER A 91 0.61 15.42 10.21
C SER A 91 1.66 15.61 11.31
N LEU A 92 1.58 14.85 12.38
CA LEU A 92 2.59 14.90 13.44
C LEU A 92 3.96 14.49 12.93
N LEU A 93 4.00 13.44 12.10
CA LEU A 93 5.21 12.87 11.49
C LEU A 93 5.07 12.78 9.98
N VAL A 94 6.18 12.87 9.26
CA VAL A 94 6.25 12.73 7.79
C VAL A 94 7.23 11.63 7.40
N ARG A 95 6.92 10.87 6.35
CA ARG A 95 7.72 9.73 5.88
C ARG A 95 8.99 10.17 5.14
N ALA A 96 10.09 9.47 5.40
CA ALA A 96 11.28 9.47 4.55
C ALA A 96 11.13 8.41 3.46
N TYR A 97 11.29 8.80 2.18
CA TYR A 97 11.05 7.90 1.05
C TYR A 97 12.29 7.14 0.56
N ASP A 98 13.39 7.22 1.29
CA ASP A 98 14.60 6.43 1.10
C ASP A 98 14.86 5.46 2.26
N GLU A 99 13.91 5.37 3.21
CA GLU A 99 13.87 4.41 4.30
C GLU A 99 12.59 3.58 4.21
N ALA A 100 12.64 2.33 4.66
CA ALA A 100 11.53 1.39 4.49
C ALA A 100 10.26 1.83 5.22
N ASP A 101 10.38 2.40 6.43
CA ASP A 101 9.27 2.69 7.33
C ASP A 101 9.55 3.87 8.30
N ALA A 102 10.65 4.61 8.12
CA ALA A 102 10.99 5.70 9.01
C ALA A 102 10.11 6.94 8.75
N VAL A 103 9.68 7.55 9.85
CA VAL A 103 8.95 8.83 9.87
C VAL A 103 9.64 9.81 10.82
N TYR A 104 9.61 11.09 10.48
CA TYR A 104 10.29 12.18 11.16
C TYR A 104 9.34 13.29 11.56
N GLY A 105 9.68 14.03 12.61
CA GLY A 105 8.82 15.08 13.15
C GLY A 105 8.52 16.20 12.17
N LEU A 106 7.22 16.46 11.93
CA LEU A 106 6.70 17.61 11.18
C LEU A 106 5.99 18.56 12.15
N LEU A 107 4.69 18.39 12.46
CA LEU A 107 4.03 19.13 13.53
C LEU A 107 4.63 18.78 14.90
N ALA A 108 5.03 17.53 15.12
CA ALA A 108 5.75 17.13 16.32
C ALA A 108 7.22 17.55 16.23
N GLU A 109 7.72 18.17 17.30
CA GLU A 109 9.14 18.48 17.48
C GLU A 109 9.89 17.25 17.99
N LYS A 110 9.27 16.50 18.90
CA LYS A 110 9.78 15.25 19.49
C LYS A 110 8.64 14.32 19.87
N LEU A 111 9.00 13.07 20.08
CA LEU A 111 8.13 12.03 20.63
C LEU A 111 8.84 11.34 21.80
N GLU A 112 8.07 10.92 22.81
CA GLU A 112 8.51 10.17 23.98
C GLU A 112 7.64 8.91 24.12
N TYR A 113 8.26 7.73 24.27
CA TYR A 113 7.56 6.45 24.32
C TYR A 113 8.37 5.41 25.09
N PRO A 114 7.74 4.37 25.68
CA PRO A 114 8.43 3.24 26.32
C PRO A 114 8.98 2.26 25.28
N GLU A 115 9.84 1.34 25.71
CA GLU A 115 10.43 0.32 24.84
C GLU A 115 9.35 -0.57 24.17
N ASP A 116 8.27 -0.89 24.88
CA ASP A 116 7.14 -1.69 24.41
C ASP A 116 6.17 -0.90 23.53
N ARG A 117 6.37 0.44 23.38
CA ARG A 117 5.52 1.34 22.59
C ARG A 117 4.05 1.32 22.96
N SER A 118 3.70 0.96 24.19
CA SER A 118 2.31 0.93 24.67
C SER A 118 1.65 2.30 24.72
N TRP A 119 2.44 3.36 24.70
CA TRP A 119 1.97 4.75 24.60
C TRP A 119 3.01 5.65 23.91
N VAL A 120 2.56 6.84 23.48
CA VAL A 120 3.44 7.89 22.98
C VAL A 120 2.93 9.27 23.40
N VAL A 121 3.88 10.16 23.71
CA VAL A 121 3.63 11.60 23.88
C VAL A 121 4.32 12.35 22.73
N PHE A 122 3.56 13.09 21.95
CA PHE A 122 4.08 14.02 20.95
C PHE A 122 4.12 15.43 21.53
N THR A 123 5.25 16.12 21.39
CA THR A 123 5.38 17.56 21.71
C THR A 123 5.30 18.34 20.39
N LEU A 124 4.30 19.19 20.26
CA LEU A 124 4.08 20.02 19.07
C LEU A 124 5.06 21.20 19.03
N ARG A 125 5.41 21.65 17.81
CA ARG A 125 6.19 22.86 17.58
C ARG A 125 5.39 24.10 17.99
N ASP A 126 6.08 25.08 18.58
CA ASP A 126 5.46 26.30 19.10
C ASP A 126 5.06 27.33 18.01
N ASN A 127 5.56 27.17 16.80
CA ASN A 127 5.29 28.03 15.65
C ASN A 127 4.36 27.40 14.61
N ALA A 128 3.78 26.22 14.89
CA ALA A 128 2.85 25.56 14.00
C ALA A 128 1.50 26.30 13.97
N VAL A 129 1.05 26.70 12.78
CA VAL A 129 -0.20 27.44 12.58
C VAL A 129 -0.98 26.89 11.39
N PHE A 130 -2.31 26.98 11.48
CA PHE A 130 -3.19 26.81 10.32
C PHE A 130 -3.08 27.97 9.34
N ALA A 131 -3.63 27.84 8.15
CA ALA A 131 -3.53 28.86 7.10
C ALA A 131 -4.25 30.17 7.42
N ASP A 132 -5.15 30.17 8.38
CA ASP A 132 -5.82 31.38 8.91
C ASP A 132 -5.02 32.06 10.04
N GLY A 133 -3.91 31.47 10.46
CA GLY A 133 -3.00 31.98 11.49
C GLY A 133 -3.30 31.52 12.91
N GLU A 134 -4.37 30.74 13.13
CA GLU A 134 -4.63 30.12 14.44
C GLU A 134 -3.58 29.03 14.73
N PRO A 135 -3.08 28.90 15.98
CA PRO A 135 -2.08 27.90 16.33
C PRO A 135 -2.63 26.48 16.24
N VAL A 136 -1.77 25.55 15.79
CA VAL A 136 -2.07 24.11 15.89
C VAL A 136 -1.79 23.64 17.31
N THR A 137 -2.79 23.06 17.97
CA THR A 137 -2.73 22.65 19.37
C THR A 137 -2.95 21.14 19.56
N ALA A 138 -2.61 20.64 20.75
CA ALA A 138 -2.93 19.26 21.13
C ALA A 138 -4.44 18.97 21.13
N SER A 139 -5.30 19.99 21.33
CA SER A 139 -6.76 19.85 21.23
C SER A 139 -7.19 19.50 19.82
N ASP A 140 -6.57 20.11 18.79
CA ASP A 140 -6.85 19.79 17.39
C ASP A 140 -6.52 18.34 17.06
N VAL A 141 -5.40 17.82 17.58
CA VAL A 141 -5.03 16.41 17.43
C VAL A 141 -6.06 15.50 18.09
N VAL A 142 -6.42 15.79 19.34
CA VAL A 142 -7.44 15.00 20.09
C VAL A 142 -8.79 15.02 19.36
N TRP A 143 -9.21 16.19 18.92
CA TRP A 143 -10.45 16.34 18.16
C TRP A 143 -10.42 15.54 16.86
N THR A 144 -9.32 15.63 16.11
CA THR A 144 -9.13 14.90 14.85
C THR A 144 -9.27 13.40 15.04
N ILE A 145 -8.49 12.82 15.96
CA ILE A 145 -8.51 11.35 16.19
C ILE A 145 -9.89 10.88 16.59
N ARG A 146 -10.54 11.56 17.54
CA ARG A 146 -11.89 11.21 17.99
C ARG A 146 -12.93 11.30 16.88
N THR A 147 -12.85 12.35 16.05
CA THR A 147 -13.75 12.53 14.91
C THR A 147 -13.53 11.44 13.86
N LEU A 148 -12.28 11.10 13.55
CA LEU A 148 -11.98 10.04 12.60
C LEU A 148 -12.41 8.65 13.11
N GLN A 149 -12.33 8.39 14.42
CA GLN A 149 -12.82 7.15 15.03
C GLN A 149 -14.35 7.03 15.00
N THR A 150 -15.09 8.14 15.09
CA THR A 150 -16.56 8.11 15.17
C THR A 150 -17.25 8.35 13.83
N ASP A 151 -16.82 9.37 13.10
CA ASP A 151 -17.48 9.91 11.92
C ASP A 151 -16.65 9.74 10.64
N GLY A 152 -15.39 9.31 10.75
CA GLY A 152 -14.52 9.02 9.62
C GLY A 152 -14.97 7.82 8.80
N SER A 153 -14.45 7.69 7.58
CA SER A 153 -14.66 6.50 6.76
C SER A 153 -14.18 5.24 7.48
N PRO A 154 -14.68 4.04 7.13
CA PRO A 154 -14.25 2.78 7.75
C PRO A 154 -12.74 2.58 7.81
N ASN A 155 -12.00 3.03 6.80
CA ASN A 155 -10.55 2.91 6.77
C ASN A 155 -9.86 3.64 7.93
N TYR A 156 -10.32 4.86 8.26
CA TYR A 156 -9.80 5.59 9.42
C TYR A 156 -10.20 4.93 10.74
N ARG A 157 -11.43 4.44 10.84
CA ARG A 157 -11.92 3.77 12.05
C ARG A 157 -11.16 2.49 12.36
N ILE A 158 -10.87 1.68 11.32
CA ILE A 158 -10.06 0.47 11.44
C ILE A 158 -8.61 0.82 11.79
N ALA A 159 -7.99 1.79 11.11
CA ALA A 159 -6.61 2.20 11.39
C ALA A 159 -6.41 2.75 12.81
N LEU A 160 -7.47 3.24 13.45
CA LEU A 160 -7.45 3.82 14.79
C LEU A 160 -8.12 2.94 15.86
N GLU A 161 -8.48 1.69 15.54
CA GLU A 161 -9.20 0.80 16.49
C GLU A 161 -8.35 0.45 17.72
N ASP A 162 -7.02 0.36 17.54
CA ASP A 162 -6.08 0.05 18.61
C ASP A 162 -5.67 1.26 19.46
N VAL A 163 -6.19 2.46 19.16
CA VAL A 163 -6.00 3.66 19.99
C VAL A 163 -7.03 3.66 21.11
N ALA A 164 -6.61 3.26 22.31
CA ALA A 164 -7.48 3.18 23.49
C ALA A 164 -7.88 4.57 23.99
N SER A 165 -6.94 5.52 24.01
CA SER A 165 -7.23 6.91 24.40
C SER A 165 -6.27 7.90 23.74
N VAL A 166 -6.75 9.13 23.58
CA VAL A 166 -5.95 10.30 23.17
C VAL A 166 -6.31 11.48 24.07
N GLU A 167 -5.29 12.12 24.66
CA GLU A 167 -5.45 13.22 25.63
C GLU A 167 -4.46 14.35 25.39
N ALA A 168 -4.93 15.60 25.48
CA ALA A 168 -4.06 16.76 25.54
C ALA A 168 -3.55 16.95 26.97
N LEU A 169 -2.24 16.81 27.18
CA LEU A 169 -1.60 17.05 28.48
C LEU A 169 -1.34 18.55 28.71
N SER A 170 -1.15 19.30 27.63
CA SER A 170 -0.99 20.74 27.57
C SER A 170 -1.40 21.23 26.17
N ASP A 171 -1.30 22.54 25.89
CA ASP A 171 -1.56 23.06 24.55
C ASP A 171 -0.65 22.44 23.47
N ARG A 172 0.51 21.90 23.87
CA ARG A 172 1.54 21.37 22.97
C ARG A 172 1.87 19.89 23.16
N GLU A 173 1.32 19.22 24.14
CA GLU A 173 1.62 17.82 24.40
C GLU A 173 0.35 17.00 24.30
N VAL A 174 0.39 15.99 23.42
CA VAL A 174 -0.69 15.04 23.21
C VAL A 174 -0.19 13.63 23.48
N ARG A 175 -0.92 12.89 24.33
CA ARG A 175 -0.63 11.50 24.69
C ARG A 175 -1.62 10.57 24.02
N PHE A 176 -1.09 9.50 23.44
CA PHE A 176 -1.84 8.35 22.94
C PHE A 176 -1.54 7.15 23.84
N GLU A 177 -2.56 6.43 24.23
CA GLU A 177 -2.46 5.09 24.83
C GLU A 177 -3.00 4.09 23.83
N PHE A 178 -2.30 2.98 23.68
CA PHE A 178 -2.74 1.90 22.80
C PHE A 178 -3.43 0.81 23.60
N ALA A 179 -4.28 0.01 22.94
CA ALA A 179 -5.01 -1.07 23.57
C ALA A 179 -4.06 -2.14 24.15
N GLU A 180 -4.47 -2.84 25.20
CA GLU A 180 -3.74 -3.98 25.73
C GLU A 180 -3.78 -5.16 24.73
N ASP A 181 -2.76 -5.96 24.71
CA ASP A 181 -2.64 -7.17 23.88
C ASP A 181 -2.65 -6.95 22.35
N VAL A 182 -2.31 -5.74 21.89
CA VAL A 182 -2.13 -5.42 20.48
C VAL A 182 -0.66 -5.29 20.10
N ALA A 183 -0.36 -5.41 18.81
CA ALA A 183 0.99 -5.17 18.29
C ALA A 183 1.25 -3.67 18.16
N THR A 184 2.16 -3.15 18.97
CA THR A 184 2.45 -1.71 19.10
C THR A 184 3.52 -1.18 18.15
N ARG A 185 4.25 -2.08 17.44
CA ARG A 185 5.44 -1.73 16.64
C ARG A 185 5.21 -0.55 15.69
N ASP A 186 4.08 -0.53 15.01
CA ASP A 186 3.79 0.43 13.94
C ASP A 186 2.80 1.53 14.35
N LEU A 187 2.08 1.37 15.48
CA LEU A 187 0.99 2.27 15.88
C LEU A 187 1.41 3.73 16.04
N ILE A 188 2.61 3.98 16.60
CA ILE A 188 3.14 5.36 16.74
C ILE A 188 3.32 6.01 15.36
N SER A 189 3.84 5.27 14.39
CA SER A 189 4.00 5.76 13.01
C SER A 189 2.66 5.99 12.34
N GLU A 190 1.68 5.13 12.56
CA GLU A 190 0.34 5.24 11.99
C GLU A 190 -0.41 6.47 12.51
N VAL A 191 -0.51 6.64 13.83
CA VAL A 191 -1.17 7.83 14.40
C VAL A 191 -0.39 9.10 14.08
N GLY A 192 0.95 9.01 13.99
CA GLY A 192 1.83 10.13 13.64
C GLY A 192 1.65 10.66 12.22
N GLN A 193 1.20 9.83 11.28
CA GLN A 193 0.96 10.21 9.88
C GLN A 193 -0.49 10.64 9.60
N MET A 194 -1.39 10.59 10.60
CA MET A 194 -2.76 11.11 10.44
C MET A 194 -2.73 12.63 10.24
N PRO A 195 -3.47 13.17 9.25
CA PRO A 195 -3.62 14.61 9.08
C PRO A 195 -4.22 15.25 10.34
N VAL A 196 -3.73 16.42 10.74
CA VAL A 196 -4.30 17.18 11.85
C VAL A 196 -5.26 18.23 11.32
N LEU A 197 -6.51 18.19 11.81
CA LEU A 197 -7.62 19.02 11.35
C LEU A 197 -7.91 20.13 12.36
N PRO A 198 -8.30 21.34 11.90
CA PRO A 198 -8.60 22.48 12.77
C PRO A 198 -9.96 22.32 13.47
N GLU A 199 -9.96 22.05 14.78
CA GLU A 199 -11.18 21.93 15.58
C GLU A 199 -12.08 23.17 15.44
N HIS A 200 -11.49 24.38 15.50
CA HIS A 200 -12.23 25.64 15.42
C HIS A 200 -12.98 25.84 14.09
N TYR A 201 -12.46 25.34 12.97
CA TYR A 201 -13.11 25.39 11.66
C TYR A 201 -14.35 24.47 11.66
N TYR A 202 -14.22 23.25 12.18
CA TYR A 202 -15.31 22.28 12.21
C TYR A 202 -16.38 22.54 13.30
N GLN A 203 -16.16 23.53 14.18
CA GLN A 203 -17.25 24.05 15.03
C GLN A 203 -18.36 24.75 14.22
N THR A 204 -18.05 25.20 13.01
CA THR A 204 -19.00 25.89 12.12
C THR A 204 -19.30 25.12 10.83
N VAL A 205 -18.48 24.17 10.47
CA VAL A 205 -18.61 23.32 9.28
C VAL A 205 -18.88 21.88 9.70
N ASP A 206 -19.91 21.28 9.11
CA ASP A 206 -20.28 19.88 9.39
C ASP A 206 -19.27 18.91 8.72
N PHE A 207 -18.48 18.22 9.55
CA PHE A 207 -17.46 17.27 9.10
C PHE A 207 -18.06 16.11 8.28
N THR A 208 -19.28 15.69 8.56
CA THR A 208 -19.90 14.51 7.93
C THR A 208 -20.47 14.76 6.54
N ARG A 209 -20.37 16.00 6.04
CA ARG A 209 -20.95 16.39 4.74
C ARG A 209 -19.91 16.44 3.62
N SER A 210 -20.29 15.90 2.46
CA SER A 210 -19.62 16.24 1.20
C SER A 210 -19.81 17.71 0.87
N THR A 211 -18.73 18.39 0.48
CA THR A 211 -18.72 19.82 0.16
C THR A 211 -17.70 20.12 -0.93
N LEU A 212 -17.92 21.19 -1.67
CA LEU A 212 -16.94 21.82 -2.58
C LEU A 212 -16.35 23.12 -2.02
N GLU A 213 -16.66 23.45 -0.76
CA GLU A 213 -16.00 24.57 -0.06
C GLU A 213 -14.57 24.17 0.29
N PRO A 214 -13.57 25.03 -0.01
CA PRO A 214 -12.18 24.77 0.33
C PRO A 214 -12.00 24.52 1.83
N PRO A 215 -11.41 23.37 2.22
CA PRO A 215 -11.14 23.10 3.63
C PRO A 215 -9.96 23.93 4.15
N LEU A 216 -9.94 24.17 5.45
CA LEU A 216 -8.82 24.77 6.16
C LEU A 216 -7.83 23.67 6.60
N GLY A 217 -6.54 23.93 6.49
CA GLY A 217 -5.47 23.08 6.98
C GLY A 217 -4.21 23.87 7.28
N SER A 218 -3.16 23.19 7.71
CA SER A 218 -1.85 23.77 8.06
C SER A 218 -0.80 23.56 6.97
N GLY A 219 -1.15 22.84 5.90
CA GLY A 219 -0.22 22.33 4.91
C GLY A 219 0.34 23.34 3.91
N PRO A 220 1.24 22.87 3.03
CA PRO A 220 2.01 23.72 2.12
C PRO A 220 1.21 24.35 0.97
N TYR A 221 0.00 23.85 0.69
CA TYR A 221 -0.86 24.35 -0.40
C TYR A 221 -2.26 24.64 0.09
N LEU A 222 -2.92 25.57 -0.62
CA LEU A 222 -4.31 25.97 -0.44
C LEU A 222 -5.08 25.72 -1.71
N VAL A 223 -6.38 25.44 -1.62
CA VAL A 223 -7.26 25.35 -2.80
C VAL A 223 -7.39 26.75 -3.40
N ASP A 224 -6.96 26.90 -4.66
CA ASP A 224 -7.04 28.16 -5.41
C ASP A 224 -8.28 28.18 -6.33
N LYS A 225 -8.53 27.05 -7.02
CA LYS A 225 -9.64 26.96 -7.97
C LYS A 225 -10.29 25.60 -7.94
N VAL A 226 -11.62 25.60 -7.97
CA VAL A 226 -12.47 24.39 -8.12
C VAL A 226 -13.37 24.58 -9.34
N ASP A 227 -13.25 23.69 -10.33
CA ASP A 227 -14.21 23.47 -11.41
C ASP A 227 -14.72 22.05 -11.23
N ALA A 228 -15.85 21.92 -10.52
CA ALA A 228 -16.35 20.64 -10.04
C ALA A 228 -16.41 19.56 -11.13
N GLY A 229 -15.80 18.43 -10.86
CA GLY A 229 -15.74 17.29 -11.77
C GLY A 229 -14.80 17.45 -12.95
N ARG A 230 -14.10 18.59 -13.09
CA ARG A 230 -13.23 18.85 -14.26
C ARG A 230 -11.82 19.26 -13.91
N GLN A 231 -11.63 20.15 -12.93
CA GLN A 231 -10.32 20.66 -12.59
C GLN A 231 -10.27 21.10 -11.12
N ILE A 232 -9.18 20.82 -10.45
CA ILE A 232 -8.84 21.43 -9.18
C ILE A 232 -7.41 21.94 -9.21
N VAL A 233 -7.18 23.12 -8.60
CA VAL A 233 -5.87 23.75 -8.50
C VAL A 233 -5.57 24.07 -7.05
N TYR A 234 -4.39 23.66 -6.61
CA TYR A 234 -3.83 24.00 -5.30
C TYR A 234 -2.63 24.89 -5.53
N CYS A 235 -2.58 26.07 -4.90
CA CYS A 235 -1.42 26.95 -4.99
C CYS A 235 -0.72 27.06 -3.65
N ARG A 236 0.61 27.22 -3.70
CA ARG A 236 1.48 27.22 -2.53
C ARG A 236 1.06 28.30 -1.53
N ASN A 237 0.96 27.92 -0.27
CA ASN A 237 0.78 28.85 0.84
C ASN A 237 2.09 29.64 1.03
N PRO A 238 2.09 30.96 0.76
CA PRO A 238 3.30 31.77 0.91
C PRO A 238 3.77 31.89 2.37
N ASP A 239 2.87 31.69 3.31
CA ASP A 239 3.11 31.81 4.75
C ASP A 239 3.21 30.42 5.43
N TYR A 240 3.53 29.37 4.66
CA TYR A 240 3.64 28.01 5.19
C TYR A 240 4.67 27.94 6.32
N TRP A 241 4.22 27.68 7.52
CA TRP A 241 4.99 27.71 8.75
C TRP A 241 6.20 26.74 8.76
N ALA A 242 6.07 25.59 8.09
CA ALA A 242 7.05 24.50 8.11
C ALA A 242 8.03 24.54 6.91
N ALA A 243 8.02 25.60 6.09
CA ALA A 243 8.83 25.67 4.86
C ALA A 243 10.34 25.48 5.07
N ALA A 244 10.87 25.89 6.23
CA ALA A 244 12.28 25.79 6.58
C ALA A 244 12.66 24.54 7.40
N LEU A 245 11.71 23.68 7.73
CA LEU A 245 12.01 22.44 8.45
C LEU A 245 12.83 21.48 7.58
N PRO A 246 13.80 20.76 8.17
CA PRO A 246 14.65 19.82 7.44
C PRO A 246 13.87 18.84 6.54
N VAL A 247 12.73 18.35 7.00
CA VAL A 247 11.85 17.43 6.26
C VAL A 247 11.20 18.05 5.03
N ASN A 248 11.14 19.39 4.92
CA ASN A 248 10.50 20.13 3.84
C ASN A 248 11.49 20.91 2.94
N VAL A 249 12.77 20.99 3.34
CA VAL A 249 13.81 21.61 2.50
C VAL A 249 13.88 20.87 1.16
N GLY A 250 13.84 21.58 0.05
CA GLY A 250 13.87 21.03 -1.30
C GLY A 250 12.56 20.35 -1.77
N ALA A 251 11.49 20.39 -0.97
CA ALA A 251 10.14 19.95 -1.32
C ALA A 251 9.23 21.15 -1.70
N TYR A 252 8.03 20.85 -2.21
CA TYR A 252 7.00 21.88 -2.52
C TYR A 252 7.51 23.02 -3.42
N ASN A 253 8.19 22.66 -4.50
CA ASN A 253 8.88 23.62 -5.36
C ASN A 253 7.97 24.30 -6.38
N PHE A 254 6.82 23.72 -6.71
CA PHE A 254 5.86 24.31 -7.65
C PHE A 254 5.01 25.40 -6.99
N ASP A 255 4.69 26.45 -7.74
CA ASP A 255 3.72 27.45 -7.27
C ASP A 255 2.33 26.83 -7.18
N CYS A 256 1.95 25.97 -8.14
CA CYS A 256 0.66 25.31 -8.10
C CYS A 256 0.76 23.83 -8.55
N PHE A 257 -0.11 23.02 -7.98
CA PHE A 257 -0.49 21.69 -8.48
C PHE A 257 -1.87 21.76 -9.11
N ARG A 258 -2.02 21.17 -10.31
CA ARG A 258 -3.28 21.19 -11.05
C ARG A 258 -3.65 19.77 -11.49
N TYR A 259 -4.88 19.35 -11.20
CA TYR A 259 -5.42 18.05 -11.59
C TYR A 259 -6.56 18.27 -12.58
N GLU A 260 -6.46 17.61 -13.75
CA GLU A 260 -7.43 17.65 -14.84
C GLU A 260 -8.17 16.32 -14.94
N TYR A 261 -9.48 16.34 -14.97
CA TYR A 261 -10.31 15.15 -15.06
C TYR A 261 -10.84 14.97 -16.48
N PHE A 262 -10.86 13.73 -16.94
CA PHE A 262 -11.23 13.35 -18.31
C PHE A 262 -12.25 12.21 -18.30
N ALA A 263 -13.15 12.20 -19.28
CA ALA A 263 -14.18 11.18 -19.40
C ALA A 263 -13.62 9.76 -19.63
N ASP A 264 -12.43 9.65 -20.24
CA ASP A 264 -11.78 8.38 -20.52
C ASP A 264 -10.25 8.54 -20.71
N ASN A 265 -9.55 7.41 -20.78
CA ASN A 265 -8.11 7.35 -20.96
C ASN A 265 -7.63 7.89 -22.31
N THR A 266 -8.45 7.78 -23.37
CA THR A 266 -8.10 8.27 -24.70
C THR A 266 -8.08 9.80 -24.70
N ALA A 267 -9.12 10.42 -24.15
CA ALA A 267 -9.20 11.86 -24.00
C ALA A 267 -8.04 12.40 -23.13
N ALA A 268 -7.70 11.72 -22.03
CA ALA A 268 -6.57 12.09 -21.19
C ALA A 268 -5.24 11.99 -21.95
N PHE A 269 -5.02 10.93 -22.73
CA PHE A 269 -3.79 10.75 -23.49
C PHE A 269 -3.63 11.81 -24.61
N GLU A 270 -4.72 12.16 -25.32
CA GLU A 270 -4.71 13.25 -26.28
C GLU A 270 -4.43 14.62 -25.62
N ALA A 271 -4.94 14.84 -24.40
CA ALA A 271 -4.65 16.04 -23.61
C ALA A 271 -3.18 16.15 -23.20
N LEU A 272 -2.52 15.04 -22.84
CA LEU A 272 -1.07 15.00 -22.62
C LEU A 272 -0.30 15.45 -23.87
N LYS A 273 -0.65 14.89 -25.03
CA LYS A 273 -0.01 15.23 -26.33
C LYS A 273 -0.16 16.72 -26.67
N ALA A 274 -1.27 17.31 -26.26
CA ALA A 274 -1.60 18.73 -26.48
C ALA A 274 -1.04 19.67 -25.41
N GLY A 275 -0.33 19.18 -24.37
CA GLY A 275 0.21 19.99 -23.29
C GLY A 275 -0.84 20.54 -22.32
N VAL A 276 -2.07 19.97 -22.31
CA VAL A 276 -3.12 20.39 -21.36
C VAL A 276 -2.70 20.08 -19.93
N TYR A 277 -2.04 18.94 -19.71
CA TYR A 277 -1.31 18.63 -18.49
C TYR A 277 0.08 18.12 -18.83
N LEU A 278 1.01 18.19 -17.88
CA LEU A 278 2.44 18.12 -18.21
C LEU A 278 3.14 16.86 -17.72
N PHE A 279 2.55 16.13 -16.79
CA PHE A 279 3.12 14.88 -16.25
C PHE A 279 2.07 13.76 -16.28
N HIS A 280 2.46 12.60 -16.79
CA HIS A 280 1.63 11.40 -16.92
C HIS A 280 2.39 10.17 -16.46
N GLU A 281 1.78 9.35 -15.62
CA GLU A 281 2.20 7.97 -15.38
C GLU A 281 1.30 7.02 -16.16
N GLU A 282 1.92 6.15 -16.96
CA GLU A 282 1.23 5.20 -17.81
C GLU A 282 1.10 3.83 -17.11
N PHE A 283 -0.11 3.30 -17.09
CA PHE A 283 -0.42 2.00 -16.50
C PHE A 283 -0.80 0.94 -17.53
N PHE A 284 -1.02 1.34 -18.79
CA PHE A 284 -1.43 0.44 -19.87
C PHE A 284 -0.26 0.10 -20.79
N SER A 285 0.19 -1.17 -20.73
CA SER A 285 1.30 -1.66 -21.56
C SER A 285 1.06 -1.47 -23.05
N ALA A 286 -0.17 -1.62 -23.51
CA ALA A 286 -0.51 -1.40 -24.92
C ALA A 286 -0.26 0.07 -25.36
N LEU A 287 -0.71 1.05 -24.57
CA LEU A 287 -0.45 2.46 -24.85
C LEU A 287 1.06 2.76 -24.77
N TRP A 288 1.72 2.29 -23.70
CA TRP A 288 3.16 2.48 -23.52
C TRP A 288 3.98 1.94 -24.70
N ALA A 289 3.60 0.79 -25.26
CA ALA A 289 4.30 0.14 -26.35
C ALA A 289 3.99 0.74 -27.73
N THR A 290 2.77 1.25 -27.97
CA THR A 290 2.30 1.52 -29.33
C THR A 290 1.85 2.94 -29.60
N ALA A 291 1.63 3.78 -28.58
CA ALA A 291 1.00 5.09 -28.76
C ALA A 291 1.97 6.28 -28.52
N TYR A 292 3.17 6.01 -28.06
CA TYR A 292 4.19 7.04 -27.79
C TYR A 292 5.05 7.32 -29.02
N ASP A 293 4.44 7.65 -30.16
CA ASP A 293 5.05 7.99 -31.44
C ASP A 293 4.57 9.35 -31.99
N PHE A 294 4.16 10.25 -31.11
CA PHE A 294 3.57 11.55 -31.47
C PHE A 294 4.64 12.67 -31.62
N PRO A 295 4.32 13.77 -32.37
CA PRO A 295 5.29 14.79 -32.74
C PRO A 295 6.03 15.47 -31.59
N ALA A 296 5.37 15.69 -30.43
CA ALA A 296 6.02 16.33 -29.28
C ALA A 296 7.11 15.43 -28.66
N LEU A 297 6.93 14.11 -28.67
CA LEU A 297 7.94 13.14 -28.23
C LEU A 297 9.11 13.07 -29.24
N GLU A 298 8.80 13.00 -30.55
CA GLU A 298 9.81 12.97 -31.63
C GLU A 298 10.70 14.21 -31.63
N LYS A 299 10.14 15.38 -31.33
CA LYS A 299 10.88 16.65 -31.20
C LYS A 299 11.65 16.78 -29.89
N GLY A 300 11.45 15.83 -28.95
CA GLY A 300 12.08 15.86 -27.64
C GLY A 300 11.46 16.88 -26.66
N TRP A 301 10.29 17.42 -26.97
CA TRP A 301 9.53 18.31 -26.09
C TRP A 301 8.86 17.55 -24.95
N VAL A 302 8.48 16.30 -25.20
CA VAL A 302 8.04 15.34 -24.20
C VAL A 302 9.15 14.32 -23.98
N LYS A 303 9.42 13.97 -22.75
CA LYS A 303 10.30 12.88 -22.33
C LYS A 303 9.47 11.66 -21.98
N ARG A 304 10.00 10.47 -22.29
CA ARG A 304 9.44 9.18 -21.90
C ARG A 304 10.53 8.42 -21.15
N GLU A 305 10.28 8.09 -19.90
CA GLU A 305 11.28 7.47 -19.03
C GLU A 305 10.68 6.33 -18.22
N VAL A 306 11.56 5.46 -17.75
CA VAL A 306 11.25 4.40 -16.79
C VAL A 306 12.03 4.72 -15.52
N LEU A 307 11.30 4.95 -14.42
CA LEU A 307 11.89 5.22 -13.12
C LEU A 307 11.75 3.97 -12.25
N ASP A 308 12.84 3.53 -11.63
CA ASP A 308 12.84 2.36 -10.76
C ASP A 308 11.87 2.54 -9.57
N ASP A 309 11.22 1.47 -9.15
CA ASP A 309 10.38 1.42 -7.96
C ASP A 309 10.94 0.39 -6.99
N GLY A 310 11.43 0.83 -5.84
CA GLY A 310 11.99 -0.02 -4.79
C GLY A 310 10.95 -0.64 -3.85
N ARG A 311 9.66 -0.36 -4.06
CA ARG A 311 8.58 -0.94 -3.25
C ARG A 311 8.29 -2.37 -3.68
N PRO A 312 7.79 -3.22 -2.78
CA PRO A 312 7.25 -4.52 -3.18
C PRO A 312 6.21 -4.36 -4.30
N SER A 313 6.25 -5.23 -5.30
CA SER A 313 5.38 -5.12 -6.49
C SER A 313 3.91 -5.34 -6.20
N GLY A 314 3.61 -5.94 -5.06
CA GLY A 314 2.30 -6.47 -4.70
C GLY A 314 2.02 -7.83 -5.32
N ALA A 315 1.28 -8.65 -4.60
CA ALA A 315 0.89 -10.00 -4.99
C ALA A 315 -0.40 -9.95 -5.83
N GLN A 316 -0.26 -9.88 -7.16
CA GLN A 316 -1.37 -9.95 -8.10
C GLN A 316 -1.54 -11.35 -8.65
N GLY A 317 -2.73 -11.92 -8.58
CA GLY A 317 -2.95 -13.29 -9.05
C GLY A 317 -4.40 -13.70 -9.19
N PHE A 318 -4.56 -14.95 -9.62
CA PHE A 318 -5.83 -15.67 -9.57
C PHE A 318 -5.83 -16.52 -8.31
N TRP A 319 -6.63 -16.12 -7.31
CA TRP A 319 -6.67 -16.69 -5.98
C TRP A 319 -7.70 -17.81 -5.89
N PHE A 320 -7.28 -19.01 -5.49
CA PHE A 320 -8.18 -20.18 -5.38
C PHE A 320 -8.99 -20.13 -4.09
N ASN A 321 -10.29 -20.35 -4.17
CA ASN A 321 -11.10 -20.61 -2.98
C ASN A 321 -10.92 -22.06 -2.52
N MET A 322 -9.94 -22.30 -1.66
CA MET A 322 -9.62 -23.64 -1.15
C MET A 322 -10.64 -24.20 -0.13
N ARG A 323 -11.68 -23.41 0.23
CA ARG A 323 -12.84 -23.93 0.97
C ARG A 323 -13.60 -24.96 0.12
N LEU A 324 -13.48 -24.85 -1.21
CA LEU A 324 -14.11 -25.76 -2.16
C LEU A 324 -13.31 -27.07 -2.29
N PRO A 325 -13.95 -28.26 -2.19
CA PRO A 325 -13.27 -29.56 -2.23
C PRO A 325 -12.36 -29.76 -3.46
N LYS A 326 -12.76 -29.23 -4.61
CA LYS A 326 -12.01 -29.32 -5.88
C LYS A 326 -10.64 -28.66 -5.83
N PHE A 327 -10.43 -27.67 -4.94
CA PHE A 327 -9.16 -26.96 -4.79
C PHE A 327 -8.35 -27.36 -3.56
N GLN A 328 -8.79 -28.32 -2.75
CA GLN A 328 -8.03 -28.75 -1.58
C GLN A 328 -6.77 -29.54 -1.95
N ASP A 329 -6.80 -30.31 -3.04
CA ASP A 329 -5.62 -31.01 -3.54
C ASP A 329 -4.64 -30.05 -4.25
N ARG A 330 -3.41 -29.93 -3.73
CA ARG A 330 -2.34 -29.09 -4.29
C ARG A 330 -2.08 -29.38 -5.77
N ARG A 331 -2.14 -30.67 -6.17
CA ARG A 331 -1.90 -31.11 -7.56
C ARG A 331 -2.90 -30.52 -8.54
N VAL A 332 -4.14 -30.31 -8.11
CA VAL A 332 -5.17 -29.65 -8.94
C VAL A 332 -4.82 -28.18 -9.15
N ARG A 333 -4.44 -27.47 -8.09
CA ARG A 333 -4.04 -26.06 -8.18
C ARG A 333 -2.78 -25.89 -9.04
N GLU A 334 -1.79 -26.76 -8.87
CA GLU A 334 -0.57 -26.79 -9.69
C GLU A 334 -0.88 -27.01 -11.18
N ALA A 335 -1.72 -28.00 -11.49
CA ALA A 335 -2.15 -28.28 -12.86
C ALA A 335 -2.87 -27.09 -13.51
N ILE A 336 -3.71 -26.39 -12.76
CA ILE A 336 -4.39 -25.18 -13.22
C ILE A 336 -3.37 -24.06 -13.47
N GLY A 337 -2.45 -23.83 -12.54
CA GLY A 337 -1.41 -22.81 -12.65
C GLY A 337 -0.50 -22.98 -13.88
N MET A 338 -0.20 -24.23 -14.26
CA MET A 338 0.57 -24.54 -15.49
C MET A 338 -0.13 -24.11 -16.78
N MET A 339 -1.45 -23.90 -16.76
CA MET A 339 -2.21 -23.50 -17.96
C MET A 339 -2.22 -21.98 -18.18
N PHE A 340 -1.80 -21.19 -17.20
CA PHE A 340 -1.60 -19.76 -17.40
C PHE A 340 -0.28 -19.52 -18.13
N ASN A 341 -0.37 -19.30 -19.45
CA ASN A 341 0.79 -19.04 -20.30
C ASN A 341 1.19 -17.56 -20.25
N PHE A 342 2.01 -17.20 -19.27
CA PHE A 342 2.49 -15.85 -19.08
C PHE A 342 3.35 -15.38 -20.27
N GLU A 343 4.28 -16.19 -20.77
CA GLU A 343 5.21 -15.80 -21.84
C GLU A 343 4.46 -15.40 -23.11
N TRP A 344 3.44 -16.18 -23.51
CA TRP A 344 2.58 -15.82 -24.62
C TRP A 344 1.78 -14.54 -24.34
N SER A 345 1.22 -14.42 -23.14
CA SER A 345 0.46 -13.23 -22.74
C SER A 345 1.35 -12.00 -22.71
N ASN A 346 2.58 -12.14 -22.19
CA ASN A 346 3.54 -11.04 -22.13
C ASN A 346 3.97 -10.57 -23.53
N GLU A 347 4.28 -11.50 -24.44
CA GLU A 347 4.67 -11.15 -25.82
C GLU A 347 3.48 -10.57 -26.61
N THR A 348 2.29 -11.20 -26.50
CA THR A 348 1.16 -10.91 -27.39
C THR A 348 0.25 -9.80 -26.86
N LEU A 349 -0.03 -9.78 -25.55
CA LEU A 349 -0.98 -8.86 -24.92
C LEU A 349 -0.29 -7.69 -24.23
N PHE A 350 0.92 -7.90 -23.70
CA PHE A 350 1.62 -6.92 -22.88
C PHE A 350 2.89 -6.37 -23.54
N TYR A 351 3.18 -6.77 -24.78
CA TYR A 351 4.32 -6.24 -25.56
C TYR A 351 5.68 -6.43 -24.88
N GLY A 352 5.87 -7.51 -24.12
CA GLY A 352 7.09 -7.79 -23.38
C GLY A 352 7.35 -6.87 -22.20
N SER A 353 6.32 -6.20 -21.68
CA SER A 353 6.48 -5.06 -20.75
C SER A 353 6.50 -5.46 -19.28
N TYR A 354 6.17 -6.70 -18.93
CA TYR A 354 6.09 -7.16 -17.55
C TYR A 354 7.04 -8.33 -17.28
N ALA A 355 7.36 -8.53 -15.99
CA ALA A 355 7.98 -9.73 -15.48
C ALA A 355 6.92 -10.63 -14.83
N ARG A 356 7.18 -11.94 -14.74
CA ARG A 356 6.33 -12.88 -14.02
C ARG A 356 6.50 -12.68 -12.52
N LEU A 357 5.40 -12.67 -11.80
CA LEU A 357 5.42 -12.79 -10.35
C LEU A 357 5.75 -14.24 -9.95
N ASP A 358 6.60 -14.41 -8.95
CA ASP A 358 6.88 -15.68 -8.34
C ASP A 358 6.90 -15.66 -6.80
N SER A 359 6.80 -14.47 -6.19
CA SER A 359 6.79 -14.25 -4.76
C SER A 359 5.65 -13.31 -4.35
N PHE A 360 5.20 -13.43 -3.10
CA PHE A 360 4.29 -12.47 -2.48
C PHE A 360 5.01 -11.13 -2.21
N TRP A 361 6.33 -11.18 -1.95
CA TRP A 361 7.20 -10.02 -1.75
C TRP A 361 8.14 -9.78 -2.93
N GLU A 362 7.66 -9.98 -4.15
CA GLU A 362 8.40 -9.69 -5.38
C GLU A 362 8.93 -8.25 -5.37
N ASN A 363 10.16 -8.04 -5.88
CA ASN A 363 10.85 -6.75 -5.87
C ASN A 363 11.24 -6.25 -4.46
N ALA A 364 11.36 -7.15 -3.47
CA ALA A 364 11.77 -6.81 -2.11
C ALA A 364 12.78 -7.81 -1.54
N PRO A 365 13.59 -7.41 -0.54
CA PRO A 365 14.58 -8.31 0.08
C PRO A 365 13.97 -9.54 0.77
N MET A 366 12.68 -9.53 1.02
CA MET A 366 11.93 -10.57 1.73
C MET A 366 11.46 -11.72 0.84
N GLN A 367 11.75 -11.68 -0.45
CA GLN A 367 11.45 -12.77 -1.37
C GLN A 367 12.29 -14.02 -1.03
N ALA A 368 11.66 -15.19 -0.93
CA ALA A 368 12.37 -16.46 -0.80
C ALA A 368 12.98 -16.87 -2.15
N GLU A 369 14.26 -17.23 -2.16
CA GLU A 369 14.99 -17.60 -3.36
C GLU A 369 15.72 -18.96 -3.21
N GLY A 370 15.88 -19.68 -4.32
CA GLY A 370 16.71 -20.87 -4.38
C GLY A 370 16.40 -21.93 -3.32
N MET A 371 17.43 -22.71 -2.94
CA MET A 371 17.33 -23.74 -1.91
C MET A 371 17.23 -23.11 -0.52
N LEU A 372 16.51 -23.80 0.36
CA LEU A 372 16.39 -23.41 1.77
C LEU A 372 17.73 -23.57 2.48
N GLU A 373 18.28 -22.48 3.02
CA GLU A 373 19.56 -22.47 3.71
C GLU A 373 19.65 -21.38 4.80
N GLY A 374 20.72 -21.42 5.60
CA GLY A 374 21.05 -20.38 6.58
C GLY A 374 19.98 -20.17 7.67
N GLU A 375 19.67 -18.92 7.96
CA GLU A 375 18.72 -18.54 9.01
C GLU A 375 17.27 -18.89 8.65
N GLU A 376 16.90 -18.81 7.38
CA GLU A 376 15.60 -19.26 6.90
C GLU A 376 15.37 -20.76 7.17
N LEU A 377 16.39 -21.60 6.94
CA LEU A 377 16.36 -23.03 7.29
C LEU A 377 16.16 -23.21 8.80
N ALA A 378 16.86 -22.44 9.61
CA ALA A 378 16.75 -22.55 11.07
C ALA A 378 15.33 -22.22 11.56
N VAL A 379 14.65 -21.26 10.98
CA VAL A 379 13.24 -20.96 11.27
C VAL A 379 12.35 -22.13 10.87
N LEU A 380 12.42 -22.62 9.63
CA LEU A 380 11.52 -23.67 9.15
C LEU A 380 11.81 -25.07 9.74
N GLU A 381 13.02 -25.34 10.22
CA GLU A 381 13.33 -26.59 10.94
C GLU A 381 12.47 -26.78 12.19
N THR A 382 12.01 -25.69 12.82
CA THR A 382 11.13 -25.77 14.01
C THR A 382 9.74 -26.33 13.65
N TYR A 383 9.39 -26.30 12.37
CA TYR A 383 8.12 -26.76 11.82
C TYR A 383 8.26 -28.01 10.92
N ARG A 384 9.43 -28.67 10.93
CA ARG A 384 9.75 -29.79 10.01
C ARG A 384 8.67 -30.86 9.97
N ASP A 385 8.14 -31.26 11.12
CA ASP A 385 7.13 -32.32 11.23
C ASP A 385 5.74 -31.90 10.72
N GLN A 386 5.54 -30.61 10.47
CA GLN A 386 4.27 -30.01 10.03
C GLN A 386 4.31 -29.54 8.56
N LEU A 387 5.50 -29.46 7.99
CA LEU A 387 5.71 -29.03 6.60
C LEU A 387 5.99 -30.21 5.67
N PRO A 388 5.58 -30.11 4.38
CA PRO A 388 5.97 -31.10 3.38
C PRO A 388 7.49 -31.14 3.19
N GLU A 389 8.03 -32.32 2.88
CA GLU A 389 9.46 -32.50 2.60
C GLU A 389 9.94 -31.62 1.43
N THR A 390 9.05 -31.28 0.48
CA THR A 390 9.32 -30.38 -0.66
C THR A 390 9.87 -29.02 -0.23
N VAL A 391 9.38 -28.46 0.87
CA VAL A 391 9.87 -27.17 1.42
C VAL A 391 11.37 -27.22 1.73
N PHE A 392 11.88 -28.40 2.13
CA PHE A 392 13.27 -28.60 2.55
C PHE A 392 14.20 -29.11 1.45
N THR A 393 13.64 -29.77 0.44
CA THR A 393 14.43 -30.49 -0.58
C THR A 393 14.35 -29.86 -1.96
N GLU A 394 13.40 -28.95 -2.18
CA GLU A 394 13.21 -28.25 -3.44
C GLU A 394 13.49 -26.75 -3.28
N PRO A 395 13.89 -26.04 -4.35
CA PRO A 395 13.97 -24.58 -4.29
C PRO A 395 12.59 -23.97 -4.05
N ALA A 396 12.56 -22.70 -3.57
CA ALA A 396 11.31 -21.96 -3.48
C ALA A 396 10.55 -22.04 -4.80
N PHE A 397 9.25 -22.39 -4.72
CA PHE A 397 8.46 -22.61 -5.93
C PHE A 397 8.43 -21.35 -6.81
N VAL A 398 8.67 -21.55 -8.10
CA VAL A 398 8.47 -20.54 -9.15
C VAL A 398 7.56 -21.14 -10.23
N PRO A 399 6.65 -20.35 -10.82
CA PRO A 399 5.81 -20.84 -11.91
C PRO A 399 6.66 -21.34 -13.08
N PRO A 400 6.28 -22.46 -13.73
CA PRO A 400 7.04 -22.97 -14.84
C PRO A 400 7.02 -22.00 -16.03
N VAL A 401 8.18 -21.76 -16.61
CA VAL A 401 8.32 -20.98 -17.85
C VAL A 401 7.67 -21.74 -19.01
N SER A 402 6.71 -21.13 -19.66
CA SER A 402 6.02 -21.65 -20.84
C SER A 402 6.70 -21.18 -22.14
N THR A 403 6.22 -21.67 -23.27
CA THR A 403 6.63 -21.17 -24.58
C THR A 403 5.83 -19.92 -24.97
N THR A 404 6.32 -19.13 -25.91
CA THR A 404 5.58 -17.98 -26.49
C THR A 404 4.45 -18.41 -27.44
N SER A 405 4.20 -19.71 -27.62
CA SER A 405 3.01 -20.24 -28.30
C SER A 405 1.82 -20.19 -27.35
N LYS A 406 0.61 -19.90 -27.85
CA LYS A 406 -0.62 -19.84 -27.03
C LYS A 406 -0.80 -21.04 -26.10
N THR A 407 -0.35 -22.23 -26.55
CA THR A 407 -0.42 -23.49 -25.81
C THR A 407 0.94 -24.16 -25.75
N ASP A 408 1.43 -24.46 -24.53
CA ASP A 408 2.62 -25.28 -24.31
C ASP A 408 2.22 -26.75 -24.09
N ARG A 409 2.46 -27.60 -25.09
CA ARG A 409 2.10 -29.01 -25.03
C ARG A 409 2.83 -29.80 -23.95
N ARG A 410 4.01 -29.33 -23.50
CA ARG A 410 4.77 -29.96 -22.41
C ARG A 410 4.03 -29.74 -21.10
N LEU A 411 3.60 -28.52 -20.82
CA LEU A 411 2.83 -28.19 -19.62
C LEU A 411 1.45 -28.82 -19.62
N VAL A 412 0.76 -28.86 -20.77
CA VAL A 412 -0.52 -29.59 -20.90
C VAL A 412 -0.37 -31.08 -20.50
N ARG A 413 0.71 -31.77 -20.93
CA ARG A 413 0.93 -33.16 -20.54
C ARG A 413 1.23 -33.32 -19.06
N ALA A 414 2.04 -32.41 -18.48
CA ALA A 414 2.35 -32.45 -17.05
C ALA A 414 1.09 -32.22 -16.20
N ALA A 415 0.29 -31.20 -16.55
CA ALA A 415 -0.96 -30.89 -15.88
C ALA A 415 -1.99 -32.05 -15.96
N ASN A 416 -2.09 -32.70 -17.13
CA ASN A 416 -2.94 -33.90 -17.28
C ASN A 416 -2.53 -35.00 -16.31
N ALA A 417 -1.23 -35.28 -16.17
CA ALA A 417 -0.74 -36.32 -15.25
C ALA A 417 -1.10 -35.97 -13.80
N LEU A 418 -0.88 -34.73 -13.36
CA LEU A 418 -1.25 -34.28 -12.01
C LEU A 418 -2.74 -34.43 -11.71
N LEU A 419 -3.61 -34.09 -12.66
CA LEU A 419 -5.06 -34.22 -12.48
C LEU A 419 -5.49 -35.71 -12.41
N GLU A 420 -4.87 -36.60 -13.21
CA GLU A 420 -5.12 -38.04 -13.14
C GLU A 420 -4.66 -38.64 -11.81
N GLU A 421 -3.48 -38.25 -11.32
CA GLU A 421 -2.96 -38.63 -10.01
C GLU A 421 -3.83 -38.09 -8.86
N ALA A 422 -4.47 -36.94 -9.04
CA ALA A 422 -5.42 -36.36 -8.10
C ALA A 422 -6.83 -37.02 -8.18
N GLY A 423 -7.03 -38.01 -9.07
CA GLY A 423 -8.30 -38.73 -9.20
C GLY A 423 -9.33 -38.07 -10.13
N TRP A 424 -8.93 -37.03 -10.87
CA TRP A 424 -9.77 -36.40 -11.88
C TRP A 424 -9.55 -37.00 -13.26
N THR A 425 -10.50 -37.77 -13.79
CA THR A 425 -10.37 -38.51 -15.06
C THR A 425 -11.29 -37.93 -16.13
N ILE A 426 -10.89 -38.08 -17.41
CA ILE A 426 -11.68 -37.59 -18.56
C ILE A 426 -12.82 -38.57 -18.84
N GLY A 427 -14.06 -38.08 -18.84
CA GLY A 427 -15.27 -38.82 -19.23
C GLY A 427 -15.49 -38.91 -20.74
N ASP A 428 -16.52 -39.67 -21.17
CA ASP A 428 -16.87 -39.85 -22.58
C ASP A 428 -17.28 -38.52 -23.29
N ASP A 429 -17.71 -37.54 -22.51
CA ASP A 429 -18.05 -36.16 -22.97
C ASP A 429 -16.84 -35.22 -23.09
N GLY A 430 -15.65 -35.73 -22.76
CA GLY A 430 -14.40 -34.97 -22.78
C GLY A 430 -14.18 -34.07 -21.54
N LEU A 431 -15.10 -34.09 -20.57
CA LEU A 431 -14.95 -33.34 -19.32
C LEU A 431 -14.30 -34.18 -18.23
N ARG A 432 -13.53 -33.55 -17.35
CA ARG A 432 -12.93 -34.18 -16.18
C ARG A 432 -13.94 -34.33 -15.05
N ARG A 433 -13.89 -35.51 -14.42
CA ARG A 433 -14.76 -35.86 -13.30
C ARG A 433 -13.96 -36.53 -12.18
N ASN A 434 -14.41 -36.27 -10.94
CA ASN A 434 -13.94 -37.02 -9.78
C ASN A 434 -14.65 -38.37 -9.65
N ALA A 435 -14.34 -39.13 -8.58
CA ALA A 435 -14.94 -40.43 -8.31
C ALA A 435 -16.47 -40.38 -8.10
N ASP A 436 -17.02 -39.26 -7.66
CA ASP A 436 -18.44 -39.03 -7.44
C ASP A 436 -19.18 -38.60 -8.73
N GLY A 437 -18.46 -38.44 -9.84
CA GLY A 437 -18.98 -38.02 -11.13
C GLY A 437 -19.18 -36.52 -11.30
N GLU A 438 -18.71 -35.71 -10.36
CA GLU A 438 -18.77 -34.22 -10.44
C GLU A 438 -17.77 -33.70 -11.47
N VAL A 439 -18.21 -32.74 -12.29
CA VAL A 439 -17.36 -32.08 -13.30
C VAL A 439 -16.40 -31.13 -12.63
N LEU A 440 -15.12 -31.14 -13.04
CA LEU A 440 -14.17 -30.10 -12.66
C LEU A 440 -14.49 -28.81 -13.45
N SER A 441 -15.21 -27.90 -12.81
CA SER A 441 -15.56 -26.60 -13.35
C SER A 441 -14.79 -25.50 -12.63
N ILE A 442 -14.47 -24.41 -13.34
CA ILE A 442 -13.80 -23.22 -12.79
C ILE A 442 -14.47 -21.99 -13.36
N GLU A 443 -14.97 -21.13 -12.46
CA GLU A 443 -15.50 -19.82 -12.78
C GLU A 443 -14.52 -18.74 -12.33
N PHE A 444 -14.14 -17.87 -13.26
CA PHE A 444 -13.41 -16.63 -12.99
C PHE A 444 -14.42 -15.49 -12.99
N ILE A 445 -14.46 -14.70 -11.94
CA ILE A 445 -15.35 -13.53 -11.83
C ILE A 445 -14.53 -12.24 -11.73
N ASP A 446 -15.01 -11.17 -12.33
CA ASP A 446 -14.43 -9.82 -12.26
C ASP A 446 -15.52 -8.79 -12.58
N ASP A 447 -15.37 -7.56 -12.12
CA ASP A 447 -16.28 -6.43 -12.40
C ASP A 447 -15.77 -5.52 -13.54
N GLY A 448 -14.56 -5.78 -14.04
CA GLY A 448 -13.91 -5.00 -15.08
C GLY A 448 -13.54 -5.80 -16.33
N PRO A 449 -13.67 -5.23 -17.54
CA PRO A 449 -13.32 -5.92 -18.80
C PRO A 449 -11.79 -6.08 -18.99
N ALA A 450 -10.98 -5.51 -18.12
CA ALA A 450 -9.53 -5.49 -18.28
C ALA A 450 -8.91 -6.88 -18.28
N PHE A 451 -9.41 -7.78 -17.41
CA PHE A 451 -8.94 -9.16 -17.28
C PHE A 451 -9.55 -10.14 -18.28
N GLU A 452 -10.69 -9.82 -18.93
CA GLU A 452 -11.34 -10.71 -19.88
C GLU A 452 -10.39 -11.21 -20.97
N ARG A 453 -9.65 -10.31 -21.62
CA ARG A 453 -8.67 -10.64 -22.68
C ARG A 453 -7.53 -11.53 -22.20
N ILE A 454 -7.30 -11.62 -20.89
CA ILE A 454 -6.24 -12.40 -20.24
C ILE A 454 -6.79 -13.76 -19.79
N VAL A 455 -7.98 -13.76 -19.18
CA VAL A 455 -8.61 -14.97 -18.65
C VAL A 455 -9.15 -15.86 -19.77
N LEU A 456 -9.70 -15.31 -20.86
CA LEU A 456 -10.23 -16.11 -21.95
C LEU A 456 -9.20 -17.08 -22.57
N PRO A 457 -7.96 -16.66 -22.91
CA PRO A 457 -6.91 -17.59 -23.35
C PRO A 457 -6.50 -18.63 -22.30
N PHE A 458 -6.51 -18.26 -21.02
CA PHE A 458 -6.25 -19.15 -19.89
C PHE A 458 -7.36 -20.23 -19.80
N ALA A 459 -8.64 -19.81 -19.82
CA ALA A 459 -9.78 -20.73 -19.85
C ALA A 459 -9.74 -21.71 -21.05
N GLU A 460 -9.35 -21.22 -22.23
CA GLU A 460 -9.15 -22.08 -23.40
C GLU A 460 -8.05 -23.16 -23.19
N ASN A 461 -6.96 -22.81 -22.52
CA ASN A 461 -5.94 -23.79 -22.14
C ASN A 461 -6.44 -24.80 -21.09
N LEU A 462 -7.26 -24.37 -20.11
CA LEU A 462 -7.91 -25.25 -19.14
C LEU A 462 -8.87 -26.24 -19.81
N LYS A 463 -9.60 -25.84 -20.82
CA LYS A 463 -10.47 -26.73 -21.61
C LYS A 463 -9.71 -27.84 -22.32
N LEU A 464 -8.42 -27.65 -22.66
CA LEU A 464 -7.57 -28.71 -23.21
C LEU A 464 -7.32 -29.85 -22.20
N LEU A 465 -7.46 -29.57 -20.91
CA LEU A 465 -7.40 -30.53 -19.83
C LEU A 465 -8.76 -31.19 -19.54
N GLY A 466 -9.83 -30.85 -20.23
CA GLY A 466 -11.19 -31.26 -19.93
C GLY A 466 -11.83 -30.53 -18.76
N ILE A 467 -11.31 -29.39 -18.35
CA ILE A 467 -11.88 -28.54 -17.31
C ILE A 467 -12.93 -27.62 -17.93
N ASP A 468 -14.14 -27.55 -17.34
CA ASP A 468 -15.17 -26.60 -17.74
C ASP A 468 -14.87 -25.21 -17.16
N ALA A 469 -14.05 -24.43 -17.88
CA ALA A 469 -13.60 -23.11 -17.46
C ALA A 469 -14.36 -21.99 -18.16
N ARG A 470 -14.82 -20.98 -17.39
CA ARG A 470 -15.54 -19.81 -17.90
C ARG A 470 -15.13 -18.53 -17.17
N PHE A 471 -15.34 -17.40 -17.83
CA PHE A 471 -15.20 -16.06 -17.27
C PHE A 471 -16.59 -15.42 -17.25
N GLU A 472 -16.93 -14.80 -16.14
CA GLU A 472 -18.17 -14.07 -15.95
C GLU A 472 -17.86 -12.64 -15.50
N LEU A 473 -18.38 -11.66 -16.24
CA LEU A 473 -18.33 -10.24 -15.87
C LEU A 473 -19.61 -9.92 -15.11
N ILE A 474 -19.46 -9.48 -13.87
CA ILE A 474 -20.56 -9.14 -12.96
C ILE A 474 -20.44 -7.68 -12.53
N ASP A 475 -21.46 -7.10 -11.91
CA ASP A 475 -21.34 -5.76 -11.36
C ASP A 475 -20.56 -5.75 -10.05
N SER A 476 -20.00 -4.57 -9.68
CA SER A 476 -19.13 -4.43 -8.50
C SER A 476 -19.82 -4.80 -7.19
N ALA A 477 -21.12 -4.51 -7.06
CA ALA A 477 -21.87 -4.85 -5.84
C ALA A 477 -22.10 -6.36 -5.72
N GLU A 478 -22.37 -7.06 -6.83
CA GLU A 478 -22.45 -8.53 -6.86
C GLU A 478 -21.07 -9.15 -6.56
N LEU A 479 -19.98 -8.59 -7.12
CA LEU A 479 -18.62 -9.07 -6.88
C LEU A 479 -18.26 -8.98 -5.39
N GLU A 480 -18.55 -7.84 -4.75
CA GLU A 480 -18.33 -7.61 -3.32
C GLU A 480 -19.15 -8.60 -2.47
N GLN A 481 -20.43 -8.75 -2.76
CA GLN A 481 -21.31 -9.68 -2.03
C GLN A 481 -20.82 -11.13 -2.18
N ARG A 482 -20.45 -11.57 -3.37
CA ARG A 482 -19.94 -12.92 -3.60
C ARG A 482 -18.58 -13.14 -2.91
N GLN A 483 -17.75 -12.10 -2.81
CA GLN A 483 -16.51 -12.15 -2.03
C GLN A 483 -16.79 -12.33 -0.54
N GLU A 484 -17.70 -11.55 0.03
CA GLU A 484 -18.08 -11.63 1.44
C GLU A 484 -18.68 -13.00 1.81
N ASP A 485 -19.51 -13.56 0.91
CA ASP A 485 -20.16 -14.86 1.11
C ASP A 485 -19.29 -16.05 0.69
N PHE A 486 -18.06 -15.80 0.19
CA PHE A 486 -17.14 -16.81 -0.35
C PHE A 486 -17.73 -17.61 -1.54
N GLU A 487 -18.63 -17.01 -2.32
CA GLU A 487 -19.31 -17.61 -3.47
C GLU A 487 -18.55 -17.40 -4.78
N TYR A 488 -17.33 -17.90 -4.88
CA TYR A 488 -16.48 -17.87 -6.08
C TYR A 488 -15.57 -19.09 -6.13
N ASP A 489 -15.12 -19.45 -7.32
CA ASP A 489 -14.07 -20.45 -7.54
C ASP A 489 -12.67 -19.83 -7.49
N VAL A 490 -12.46 -18.80 -8.29
CA VAL A 490 -11.20 -18.07 -8.42
C VAL A 490 -11.49 -16.55 -8.45
N TYR A 491 -10.81 -15.83 -7.58
CA TYR A 491 -10.93 -14.38 -7.45
C TYR A 491 -9.70 -13.68 -8.00
N VAL A 492 -9.89 -12.57 -8.72
CA VAL A 492 -8.79 -11.74 -9.24
C VAL A 492 -8.49 -10.63 -8.24
N ALA A 493 -7.30 -10.63 -7.65
CA ALA A 493 -6.94 -9.59 -6.69
C ALA A 493 -5.45 -9.26 -6.73
N ARG A 494 -5.11 -8.07 -6.22
CA ARG A 494 -3.75 -7.62 -5.93
C ARG A 494 -3.66 -7.06 -4.53
N PHE A 495 -2.81 -7.65 -3.70
CA PHE A 495 -2.47 -7.15 -2.37
C PHE A 495 -1.12 -6.46 -2.39
N ILE A 496 -1.03 -5.28 -1.80
CA ILE A 496 0.24 -4.57 -1.60
C ILE A 496 0.73 -4.96 -0.21
N LEU A 497 1.86 -5.68 -0.19
CA LEU A 497 2.52 -6.08 1.05
C LEU A 497 3.62 -5.05 1.37
N PRO A 498 3.67 -4.52 2.59
CA PRO A 498 4.65 -3.49 2.96
C PRO A 498 6.06 -4.05 3.12
N LEU A 499 7.05 -3.15 3.22
CA LEU A 499 8.44 -3.48 3.55
C LEU A 499 8.65 -3.85 5.04
N SER A 500 7.66 -3.58 5.87
CA SER A 500 7.62 -3.98 7.29
C SER A 500 6.27 -4.63 7.58
N PRO A 501 6.05 -5.90 7.15
CA PRO A 501 4.80 -6.60 7.35
C PRO A 501 4.43 -6.74 8.84
N SER A 502 3.13 -6.63 9.14
CA SER A 502 2.59 -6.63 10.49
C SER A 502 1.19 -7.27 10.54
N LEU A 503 0.22 -6.58 11.14
CA LEU A 503 -1.13 -7.08 11.41
C LEU A 503 -1.93 -7.44 10.16
N GLU A 504 -1.65 -6.79 9.02
CA GLU A 504 -2.32 -7.09 7.75
C GLU A 504 -2.13 -8.56 7.32
N LEU A 505 -1.04 -9.21 7.75
CA LEU A 505 -0.83 -10.64 7.46
C LEU A 505 -1.89 -11.53 8.10
N ARG A 506 -2.41 -11.14 9.28
CA ARG A 506 -3.52 -11.88 9.92
C ARG A 506 -4.77 -11.81 9.07
N ILE A 507 -5.09 -10.64 8.53
CA ILE A 507 -6.28 -10.43 7.68
C ILE A 507 -6.18 -11.22 6.37
N LEU A 508 -4.96 -11.34 5.82
CA LEU A 508 -4.71 -11.96 4.52
C LEU A 508 -4.55 -13.48 4.59
N PHE A 509 -3.91 -14.03 5.64
CA PHE A 509 -3.42 -15.40 5.62
C PHE A 509 -3.67 -16.22 6.89
N SER A 510 -4.21 -15.64 7.99
CA SER A 510 -4.42 -16.41 9.22
C SER A 510 -5.59 -17.38 9.12
N SER A 511 -5.54 -18.43 9.95
CA SER A 511 -6.65 -19.37 10.11
C SER A 511 -7.92 -18.71 10.67
N GLU A 512 -7.79 -17.65 11.49
CA GLU A 512 -8.90 -16.88 12.04
C GLU A 512 -9.67 -16.16 10.94
N SER A 513 -8.97 -15.53 9.99
CA SER A 513 -9.57 -14.83 8.87
C SER A 513 -10.16 -15.75 7.80
N ALA A 514 -9.78 -17.03 7.81
CA ALA A 514 -10.12 -17.99 6.75
C ALA A 514 -11.62 -18.15 6.46
N ASN A 515 -12.49 -18.00 7.46
CA ASN A 515 -13.94 -18.11 7.32
C ASN A 515 -14.70 -16.92 7.90
N THR A 516 -14.01 -15.78 8.06
CA THR A 516 -14.60 -14.53 8.56
C THR A 516 -15.01 -13.66 7.38
N PRO A 517 -16.33 -13.42 7.15
CA PRO A 517 -16.81 -12.57 6.08
C PRO A 517 -16.21 -11.16 6.14
N GLY A 518 -15.89 -10.59 4.97
CA GLY A 518 -15.31 -9.25 4.87
C GLY A 518 -13.80 -9.18 5.13
N THR A 519 -13.12 -10.33 5.40
CA THR A 519 -11.65 -10.39 5.43
C THR A 519 -11.08 -10.56 4.02
N PHE A 520 -9.77 -10.36 3.91
CA PHE A 520 -9.06 -10.52 2.64
C PHE A 520 -8.37 -11.90 2.50
N ASN A 521 -8.66 -12.87 3.36
CA ASN A 521 -8.22 -14.25 3.15
C ASN A 521 -9.08 -14.92 2.07
N LEU A 522 -8.86 -14.51 0.82
CA LEU A 522 -9.60 -14.98 -0.34
C LEU A 522 -9.51 -16.49 -0.53
N THR A 523 -8.44 -17.10 -0.07
CA THR A 523 -8.19 -18.52 -0.29
C THR A 523 -8.85 -19.44 0.73
N GLY A 524 -9.24 -18.92 1.89
CA GLY A 524 -9.64 -19.74 3.03
C GLY A 524 -8.49 -20.60 3.57
N LEU A 525 -7.25 -20.12 3.41
CA LEU A 525 -6.08 -20.78 3.98
C LEU A 525 -6.21 -20.82 5.51
N ALA A 526 -6.10 -22.00 6.07
CA ALA A 526 -6.03 -22.24 7.51
C ALA A 526 -4.87 -23.19 7.77
N ASP A 527 -3.72 -22.67 8.12
CA ASP A 527 -2.48 -23.41 8.29
C ASP A 527 -1.76 -22.98 9.57
N PRO A 528 -1.61 -23.88 10.57
CA PRO A 528 -0.99 -23.53 11.84
C PRO A 528 0.46 -23.03 11.72
N VAL A 529 1.21 -23.45 10.70
CA VAL A 529 2.59 -22.99 10.47
C VAL A 529 2.57 -21.56 9.94
N VAL A 530 1.62 -21.23 9.06
CA VAL A 530 1.42 -19.85 8.58
C VAL A 530 1.03 -18.94 9.74
N ASP A 531 0.09 -19.37 10.60
CA ASP A 531 -0.30 -18.62 11.80
C ASP A 531 0.90 -18.34 12.71
N ALA A 532 1.72 -19.36 13.00
CA ALA A 532 2.90 -19.22 13.84
C ALA A 532 3.95 -18.27 13.22
N LEU A 533 4.20 -18.38 11.91
CA LEU A 533 5.14 -17.49 11.21
C LEU A 533 4.65 -16.04 11.19
N ILE A 534 3.34 -15.79 11.05
CA ILE A 534 2.75 -14.45 11.15
C ILE A 534 3.06 -13.85 12.53
N GLU A 535 2.81 -14.58 13.61
CA GLU A 535 3.08 -14.08 14.96
C GLU A 535 4.59 -13.85 15.21
N GLU A 536 5.46 -14.71 14.67
CA GLU A 536 6.90 -14.50 14.74
C GLU A 536 7.35 -13.26 13.93
N ILE A 537 6.73 -12.93 12.80
CA ILE A 537 7.00 -11.72 12.02
C ILE A 537 6.58 -10.48 12.80
N ILE A 538 5.38 -10.50 13.37
CA ILE A 538 4.83 -9.39 14.17
C ILE A 538 5.70 -9.16 15.41
N GLY A 539 6.13 -10.22 16.06
CA GLY A 539 6.98 -10.17 17.26
C GLY A 539 8.47 -10.00 17.01
N ALA A 540 8.92 -9.83 15.75
CA ALA A 540 10.34 -9.68 15.44
C ALA A 540 10.94 -8.42 16.07
N GLY A 541 12.06 -8.56 16.77
CA GLY A 541 12.76 -7.47 17.45
C GLY A 541 13.67 -6.66 16.53
N THR A 542 14.06 -7.21 15.40
CA THR A 542 14.93 -6.54 14.43
C THR A 542 14.44 -6.73 13.00
N ARG A 543 14.80 -5.81 12.10
CA ARG A 543 14.48 -5.92 10.66
C ARG A 543 15.04 -7.22 10.06
N ALA A 544 16.28 -7.58 10.40
CA ALA A 544 16.90 -8.80 9.88
C ALA A 544 16.12 -10.07 10.29
N GLU A 545 15.67 -10.13 11.54
CA GLU A 545 14.81 -11.23 12.01
C GLU A 545 13.47 -11.26 11.28
N MET A 546 12.84 -10.12 11.10
CA MET A 546 11.57 -10.01 10.35
C MET A 546 11.76 -10.48 8.91
N GLU A 547 12.78 -9.99 8.19
CA GLU A 547 13.04 -10.35 6.80
C GLU A 547 13.25 -11.87 6.61
N VAL A 548 13.97 -12.50 7.52
CA VAL A 548 14.19 -13.96 7.49
C VAL A 548 12.87 -14.71 7.69
N ARG A 549 12.02 -14.28 8.63
CA ARG A 549 10.72 -14.91 8.90
C ARG A 549 9.73 -14.69 7.75
N VAL A 550 9.77 -13.51 7.12
CA VAL A 550 8.96 -13.24 5.93
C VAL A 550 9.39 -14.12 4.76
N LYS A 551 10.70 -14.34 4.55
CA LYS A 551 11.19 -15.31 3.54
C LYS A 551 10.66 -16.72 3.82
N ALA A 552 10.68 -17.14 5.09
CA ALA A 552 10.13 -18.42 5.49
C ALA A 552 8.62 -18.53 5.19
N LEU A 553 7.85 -17.47 5.49
CA LEU A 553 6.43 -17.38 5.17
C LEU A 553 6.18 -17.41 3.65
N ASP A 554 6.93 -16.62 2.87
CA ASP A 554 6.83 -16.59 1.40
C ASP A 554 7.05 -17.98 0.80
N ARG A 555 8.08 -18.72 1.26
CA ARG A 555 8.35 -20.10 0.82
C ARG A 555 7.19 -21.02 1.13
N VAL A 556 6.65 -20.97 2.34
CA VAL A 556 5.52 -21.83 2.75
C VAL A 556 4.27 -21.49 1.93
N LEU A 557 3.89 -20.23 1.81
CA LEU A 557 2.73 -19.80 1.02
C LEU A 557 2.85 -20.22 -0.46
N ARG A 558 4.04 -20.12 -1.04
CA ARG A 558 4.31 -20.53 -2.43
C ARG A 558 4.22 -22.06 -2.58
N ASP A 559 4.73 -22.84 -1.63
CA ASP A 559 4.54 -24.30 -1.64
C ASP A 559 3.06 -24.69 -1.55
N ARG A 560 2.23 -23.95 -0.82
CA ARG A 560 0.78 -24.20 -0.75
C ARG A 560 0.06 -23.94 -2.06
N MET A 561 0.66 -23.21 -3.02
CA MET A 561 0.05 -22.89 -4.33
C MET A 561 -1.36 -22.32 -4.21
N ILE A 562 -1.53 -21.37 -3.32
CA ILE A 562 -2.84 -20.77 -3.01
C ILE A 562 -3.37 -19.86 -4.13
N TRP A 563 -2.54 -19.53 -5.11
CA TRP A 563 -2.84 -18.62 -6.21
C TRP A 563 -2.10 -19.00 -7.50
N VAL A 564 -2.53 -18.45 -8.62
CA VAL A 564 -1.75 -18.41 -9.87
C VAL A 564 -1.14 -17.03 -9.99
N PRO A 565 0.16 -16.86 -9.75
CA PRO A 565 0.79 -15.53 -9.80
C PRO A 565 0.74 -14.97 -11.23
N ASN A 566 0.45 -13.66 -11.33
CA ASN A 566 0.29 -12.97 -12.59
C ASN A 566 1.62 -12.33 -13.05
N TRP A 567 1.70 -11.00 -13.03
CA TRP A 567 2.84 -10.22 -13.52
C TRP A 567 2.99 -8.94 -12.72
N TYR A 568 4.17 -8.34 -12.80
CA TYR A 568 4.45 -7.06 -12.19
C TYR A 568 5.28 -6.15 -13.09
N LYS A 569 5.37 -4.91 -12.67
CA LYS A 569 6.19 -3.86 -13.23
C LYS A 569 6.95 -3.19 -12.09
N GLY A 570 8.25 -3.49 -11.94
CA GLY A 570 9.12 -2.90 -10.89
C GLY A 570 9.59 -1.47 -11.22
N ALA A 571 8.76 -0.68 -11.90
CA ALA A 571 9.13 0.65 -12.35
C ALA A 571 7.92 1.53 -12.63
N HIS A 572 8.11 2.86 -12.57
CA HIS A 572 7.14 3.85 -13.03
C HIS A 572 7.39 4.20 -14.50
N TRP A 573 6.40 4.00 -15.35
CA TRP A 573 6.43 4.46 -16.74
C TRP A 573 5.91 5.88 -16.81
N VAL A 574 6.78 6.85 -17.03
CA VAL A 574 6.41 8.26 -16.99
C VAL A 574 6.64 8.95 -18.33
N ALA A 575 5.73 9.86 -18.67
CA ALA A 575 5.89 10.79 -19.77
C ALA A 575 5.61 12.20 -19.28
N PHE A 576 6.49 13.14 -19.62
CA PHE A 576 6.34 14.51 -19.16
C PHE A 576 6.92 15.50 -20.17
N TRP A 577 6.33 16.68 -20.20
CA TRP A 577 6.87 17.81 -20.94
C TRP A 577 8.20 18.24 -20.31
N ASP A 578 9.23 18.51 -21.13
CA ASP A 578 10.61 18.78 -20.68
C ASP A 578 10.74 20.21 -20.13
N VAL A 579 9.96 20.49 -19.08
CA VAL A 579 9.91 21.77 -18.35
C VAL A 579 10.34 21.63 -16.89
N PHE A 580 10.79 20.43 -16.49
CA PHE A 580 11.10 20.13 -15.10
C PHE A 580 12.59 19.88 -14.89
N GLY A 581 13.13 20.42 -13.78
CA GLY A 581 14.34 19.95 -13.16
C GLY A 581 14.01 18.92 -12.08
N ARG A 582 14.99 18.09 -11.70
CA ARG A 582 14.83 17.06 -10.69
C ARG A 582 16.12 16.81 -9.93
N PRO A 583 16.08 16.30 -8.67
CA PRO A 583 17.26 15.88 -7.93
C PRO A 583 18.04 14.80 -8.67
N GLU A 584 19.33 14.69 -8.37
CA GLU A 584 20.18 13.62 -8.91
C GLU A 584 19.80 12.24 -8.36
N ILE A 585 19.35 12.20 -7.10
CA ILE A 585 18.93 10.98 -6.41
C ILE A 585 17.40 10.95 -6.40
N LYS A 586 16.83 9.89 -6.97
CA LYS A 586 15.41 9.56 -6.79
C LYS A 586 15.24 8.78 -5.48
N PRO A 587 14.27 9.11 -4.61
CA PRO A 587 14.00 8.28 -3.44
C PRO A 587 13.62 6.85 -3.84
N ALA A 588 14.08 5.86 -3.07
CA ALA A 588 13.92 4.44 -3.42
C ALA A 588 12.44 4.04 -3.49
N TYR A 589 11.63 4.56 -2.59
CA TYR A 589 10.25 4.12 -2.35
C TYR A 589 9.17 5.11 -2.81
N ASP A 590 9.54 6.07 -3.65
CA ASP A 590 8.61 7.03 -4.27
C ASP A 590 9.08 7.45 -5.68
N ARG A 591 8.18 8.01 -6.48
CA ARG A 591 8.51 8.58 -7.80
C ARG A 591 9.40 9.83 -7.69
N GLY A 592 9.36 10.51 -6.55
CA GLY A 592 10.14 11.71 -6.27
C GLY A 592 9.60 12.99 -6.88
N ILE A 593 8.38 13.00 -7.43
CA ILE A 593 7.81 14.15 -8.18
C ILE A 593 7.64 15.38 -7.28
N ASN A 594 7.35 15.19 -6.00
CA ASN A 594 7.18 16.27 -5.03
C ASN A 594 8.47 17.07 -4.78
N TYR A 595 9.63 16.53 -5.24
CA TYR A 595 10.95 17.15 -5.13
C TYR A 595 11.46 17.72 -6.46
N TRP A 596 10.69 17.58 -7.54
CA TRP A 596 10.98 18.21 -8.83
C TRP A 596 10.70 19.71 -8.74
N TRP A 597 11.18 20.47 -9.72
CA TRP A 597 10.97 21.90 -9.81
C TRP A 597 10.71 22.34 -11.25
N TRP A 598 10.16 23.53 -11.39
CA TRP A 598 9.98 24.18 -12.69
C TRP A 598 11.30 24.73 -13.20
N ASP A 599 11.69 24.36 -14.43
CA ASP A 599 12.85 24.89 -15.12
C ASP A 599 12.40 25.94 -16.16
N GLU A 600 12.50 27.21 -15.78
CA GLU A 600 12.06 28.34 -16.60
C GLU A 600 12.79 28.40 -17.94
N ALA A 601 14.09 28.05 -17.99
CA ALA A 601 14.86 28.07 -19.22
C ALA A 601 14.38 27.02 -20.23
N ARG A 602 14.04 25.83 -19.76
CA ARG A 602 13.45 24.77 -20.59
C ARG A 602 12.06 25.17 -21.07
N TYR A 603 11.23 25.72 -20.19
CA TYR A 603 9.90 26.18 -20.54
C TYR A 603 9.92 27.27 -21.62
N GLU A 604 10.74 28.32 -21.46
CA GLU A 604 10.87 29.39 -22.45
C GLU A 604 11.43 28.88 -23.79
N LYS A 605 12.31 27.88 -23.77
CA LYS A 605 12.75 27.21 -24.99
C LYS A 605 11.58 26.53 -25.72
N LEU A 606 10.79 25.71 -25.01
CA LEU A 606 9.65 25.02 -25.61
C LEU A 606 8.61 26.00 -26.14
N ARG A 607 8.36 27.09 -25.42
CA ARG A 607 7.46 28.16 -25.83
C ARG A 607 7.96 28.87 -27.09
N ALA A 608 9.25 29.18 -27.17
CA ALA A 608 9.84 29.78 -28.36
C ALA A 608 9.76 28.86 -29.61
N GLU A 609 9.76 27.56 -29.40
CA GLU A 609 9.60 26.54 -30.45
C GLU A 609 8.11 26.30 -30.81
N GLY A 610 7.18 26.97 -30.15
CA GLY A 610 5.73 26.81 -30.34
C GLY A 610 5.20 25.46 -29.88
N ALA A 611 5.82 24.89 -28.85
CA ALA A 611 5.45 23.59 -28.29
C ALA A 611 4.34 23.71 -27.22
N LEU A 612 4.36 24.77 -26.41
CA LEU A 612 3.44 25.09 -25.30
C LEU A 612 2.87 26.50 -25.45
#